data_f960b91138dd34db3330c816f4041090
#
_entry.id   f960b91138dd34db3330c816f4041090
#
_cell.length_a   1.000
_cell.length_b   1.000
_cell.length_c   1.000
_cell.angle_alpha   90.00
_cell.angle_beta   90.00
_cell.angle_gamma   90.00
#
_symmetry.space_group_name_H-M   'P 1'
#
loop_
_entity.id
_entity.type
_entity.pdbx_description
1 polymer ?
#
loop_
_entity_poly.entity_id
_entity_poly.type
_entity_poly.pdbx_seq_one_letter_code
_entity_poly.pdbx_strand_id
1 'polypeptide(L)'
;MRSSLGVLVVMMVAAGAPASAHHSFAVYFDDQTIIEVTGSVTDFRFTNPHAIISFNVKNAKGQIEPWRAETNAVTLLRRRGWTKDSLTIGETITVEGWRSRDGSHYMRMRTVKRADGTVLGTPVSNQRVD
;
A
#
# COMPACT_ATOMS: atom_id res chain seq x y z
N MET A 1 -2.12 -11.50 -70.21
CA MET A 1 -3.00 -11.56 -69.05
C MET A 1 -2.13 -11.65 -67.79
N ARG A 2 -1.95 -10.58 -67.04
CA ARG A 2 -1.19 -10.57 -65.79
C ARG A 2 -2.15 -10.35 -64.64
N SER A 3 -2.42 -11.39 -63.87
CA SER A 3 -3.26 -11.35 -62.70
C SER A 3 -2.46 -10.87 -61.52
N SER A 4 -2.74 -9.65 -61.04
CA SER A 4 -2.14 -9.07 -59.81
C SER A 4 -2.95 -9.58 -58.60
N LEU A 5 -2.34 -10.44 -57.82
CA LEU A 5 -2.91 -10.93 -56.55
C LEU A 5 -2.62 -9.90 -55.47
N GLY A 6 -3.63 -9.09 -55.11
CA GLY A 6 -3.52 -8.15 -54.01
C GLY A 6 -3.56 -8.86 -52.66
N VAL A 7 -2.46 -8.79 -51.94
CA VAL A 7 -2.40 -9.28 -50.56
C VAL A 7 -3.04 -8.22 -49.62
N LEU A 8 -4.19 -8.53 -49.05
CA LEU A 8 -4.87 -7.75 -48.05
C LEU A 8 -4.22 -8.02 -46.66
N VAL A 9 -3.37 -7.12 -46.20
CA VAL A 9 -2.82 -7.17 -44.84
C VAL A 9 -3.85 -6.62 -43.88
N VAL A 10 -4.54 -7.49 -43.15
CA VAL A 10 -5.41 -7.09 -42.04
C VAL A 10 -4.53 -6.81 -40.82
N MET A 11 -4.31 -5.52 -40.51
CA MET A 11 -3.73 -5.10 -39.23
C MET A 11 -4.74 -5.34 -38.11
N MET A 12 -4.52 -6.39 -37.32
CA MET A 12 -5.20 -6.60 -36.05
C MET A 12 -4.68 -5.59 -35.04
N VAL A 13 -5.41 -4.52 -34.81
CA VAL A 13 -5.16 -3.61 -33.69
C VAL A 13 -5.62 -4.32 -32.44
N ALA A 14 -4.69 -4.88 -31.68
CA ALA A 14 -4.93 -5.37 -30.34
C ALA A 14 -5.26 -4.15 -29.46
N ALA A 15 -6.55 -3.88 -29.24
CA ALA A 15 -6.99 -2.94 -28.22
C ALA A 15 -6.62 -3.53 -26.85
N GLY A 16 -5.47 -3.10 -26.31
CA GLY A 16 -5.10 -3.39 -24.94
C GLY A 16 -6.13 -2.77 -24.01
N ALA A 17 -7.00 -3.58 -23.42
CA ALA A 17 -7.88 -3.12 -22.35
C ALA A 17 -6.99 -2.59 -21.21
N PRO A 18 -7.26 -1.39 -20.66
CA PRO A 18 -6.55 -0.93 -19.46
C PRO A 18 -6.83 -1.94 -18.35
N ALA A 19 -5.79 -2.64 -17.88
CA ALA A 19 -5.89 -3.49 -16.72
C ALA A 19 -6.27 -2.59 -15.54
N SER A 20 -7.51 -2.72 -15.09
CA SER A 20 -8.07 -1.92 -14.01
C SER A 20 -7.37 -2.27 -12.70
N ALA A 21 -6.40 -1.49 -12.29
CA ALA A 21 -5.76 -1.57 -10.98
C ALA A 21 -6.74 -1.27 -9.82
N HIS A 22 -7.92 -0.76 -10.13
CA HIS A 22 -8.96 -0.35 -9.19
C HIS A 22 -9.60 -1.50 -8.41
N HIS A 23 -9.52 -2.74 -8.92
CA HIS A 23 -10.16 -3.88 -8.27
C HIS A 23 -9.31 -4.49 -7.13
N SER A 24 -8.03 -4.19 -7.04
CA SER A 24 -7.15 -4.85 -6.06
C SER A 24 -7.39 -4.39 -4.62
N PHE A 25 -7.64 -3.09 -4.38
CA PHE A 25 -7.85 -2.58 -3.02
C PHE A 25 -9.05 -3.23 -2.33
N ALA A 26 -10.24 -3.16 -2.95
CA ALA A 26 -11.49 -3.68 -2.37
C ALA A 26 -11.50 -5.22 -2.23
N VAL A 27 -10.64 -5.92 -2.96
CA VAL A 27 -10.45 -7.37 -2.80
C VAL A 27 -9.73 -7.70 -1.50
N TYR A 28 -8.71 -6.93 -1.15
CA TYR A 28 -7.84 -7.24 -0.01
C TYR A 28 -8.19 -6.47 1.26
N PHE A 29 -8.73 -5.26 1.14
CA PHE A 29 -8.98 -4.38 2.27
C PHE A 29 -10.45 -4.00 2.40
N ASP A 30 -10.91 -3.86 3.65
CA ASP A 30 -12.24 -3.39 3.96
C ASP A 30 -12.22 -1.86 4.07
N ASP A 31 -12.82 -1.19 3.09
CA ASP A 31 -12.89 0.28 3.02
C ASP A 31 -13.85 0.90 4.04
N GLN A 32 -14.65 0.08 4.73
CA GLN A 32 -15.56 0.52 5.80
C GLN A 32 -14.95 0.38 7.19
N THR A 33 -13.88 -0.42 7.33
CA THR A 33 -13.26 -0.69 8.63
C THR A 33 -11.88 -0.07 8.73
N ILE A 34 -11.79 1.04 9.45
CA ILE A 34 -10.54 1.70 9.81
C ILE A 34 -10.13 1.24 11.20
N ILE A 35 -8.88 0.85 11.35
CA ILE A 35 -8.28 0.44 12.63
C ILE A 35 -7.03 1.27 12.92
N GLU A 36 -6.74 1.44 14.20
CA GLU A 36 -5.45 1.94 14.69
C GLU A 36 -4.71 0.83 15.40
N VAL A 37 -3.44 0.65 15.07
CA VAL A 37 -2.59 -0.40 15.65
C VAL A 37 -1.27 0.23 16.07
N THR A 38 -0.92 0.05 17.34
CA THR A 38 0.34 0.58 17.93
C THR A 38 1.34 -0.55 18.12
N GLY A 39 2.57 -0.32 17.69
CA GLY A 39 3.63 -1.31 17.83
C GLY A 39 5.01 -0.74 17.59
N SER A 40 6.02 -1.60 17.76
CA SER A 40 7.43 -1.27 17.55
C SER A 40 7.88 -1.67 16.16
N VAL A 41 8.48 -0.75 15.41
CA VAL A 41 8.98 -0.98 14.05
C VAL A 41 10.06 -2.06 14.05
N THR A 42 9.91 -3.04 13.19
CA THR A 42 10.89 -4.12 12.99
C THR A 42 11.58 -4.05 11.63
N ASP A 43 10.92 -3.46 10.62
CA ASP A 43 11.47 -3.25 9.28
C ASP A 43 10.70 -2.15 8.55
N PHE A 44 11.40 -1.42 7.68
CA PHE A 44 10.78 -0.49 6.74
C PHE A 44 11.37 -0.69 5.34
N ARG A 45 10.67 -1.46 4.53
CA ARG A 45 11.06 -1.71 3.16
C ARG A 45 10.54 -0.61 2.24
N PHE A 46 11.42 0.34 1.91
CA PHE A 46 11.11 1.51 1.08
C PHE A 46 11.37 1.22 -0.40
N THR A 47 10.56 0.32 -1.00
CA THR A 47 10.72 -0.16 -2.38
C THR A 47 9.37 -0.20 -3.10
N ASN A 48 9.40 -0.15 -4.45
CA ASN A 48 8.22 -0.36 -5.29
C ASN A 48 7.84 -1.86 -5.35
N PRO A 49 6.58 -2.21 -5.68
CA PRO A 49 5.48 -1.32 -6.03
C PRO A 49 4.86 -0.56 -4.84
N HIS A 50 4.93 -1.09 -3.63
CA HIS A 50 4.47 -0.46 -2.40
C HIS A 50 5.52 -0.63 -1.31
N ALA A 51 5.80 0.43 -0.55
CA ALA A 51 6.61 0.29 0.64
C ALA A 51 5.81 -0.43 1.73
N ILE A 52 6.51 -1.19 2.58
CA ILE A 52 5.90 -1.98 3.65
C ILE A 52 6.56 -1.61 4.98
N ILE A 53 5.73 -1.32 5.96
CA ILE A 53 6.16 -1.18 7.36
C ILE A 53 5.85 -2.50 8.07
N SER A 54 6.85 -3.11 8.68
CA SER A 54 6.69 -4.26 9.57
C SER A 54 6.87 -3.79 11.02
N PHE A 55 6.00 -4.24 11.91
CA PHE A 55 6.05 -3.83 13.31
C PHE A 55 5.45 -4.90 14.22
N ASN A 56 5.92 -4.99 15.45
CA ASN A 56 5.45 -5.92 16.45
C ASN A 56 4.45 -5.23 17.38
N VAL A 57 3.30 -5.87 17.55
CA VAL A 57 2.22 -5.42 18.44
C VAL A 57 2.15 -6.35 19.64
N LYS A 58 2.03 -5.80 20.84
CA LYS A 58 1.79 -6.56 22.05
C LYS A 58 0.28 -6.62 22.29
N ASN A 59 -0.30 -7.81 22.22
CA ASN A 59 -1.74 -8.00 22.47
C ASN A 59 -2.07 -7.93 23.97
N ALA A 60 -3.35 -7.99 24.29
CA ALA A 60 -3.85 -7.92 25.68
C ALA A 60 -3.30 -9.05 26.60
N LYS A 61 -2.88 -10.18 26.02
CA LYS A 61 -2.25 -11.31 26.73
C LYS A 61 -0.75 -11.15 26.88
N GLY A 62 -0.16 -10.05 26.39
CA GLY A 62 1.29 -9.81 26.39
C GLY A 62 2.07 -10.55 25.30
N GLN A 63 1.39 -11.21 24.36
CA GLN A 63 2.00 -11.92 23.26
C GLN A 63 2.35 -10.94 22.14
N ILE A 64 3.42 -11.20 21.43
CA ILE A 64 3.87 -10.42 20.29
C ILE A 64 3.20 -10.95 19.02
N GLU A 65 2.54 -10.04 18.32
CA GLU A 65 1.89 -10.29 17.03
C GLU A 65 2.59 -9.46 15.95
N PRO A 66 3.23 -10.11 14.95
CA PRO A 66 3.81 -9.39 13.83
C PRO A 66 2.71 -8.79 12.93
N TRP A 67 2.79 -7.50 12.69
CA TRP A 67 1.90 -6.77 11.79
C TRP A 67 2.66 -6.22 10.59
N ARG A 68 1.95 -6.02 9.49
CA ARG A 68 2.45 -5.31 8.32
C ARG A 68 1.44 -4.28 7.84
N ALA A 69 1.94 -3.11 7.48
CA ALA A 69 1.15 -2.05 6.84
C ALA A 69 1.70 -1.80 5.43
N GLU A 70 0.87 -2.05 4.43
CA GLU A 70 1.15 -1.68 3.05
C GLU A 70 0.92 -0.18 2.87
N THR A 71 1.89 0.50 2.29
CA THR A 71 1.82 1.93 2.03
C THR A 71 1.64 2.21 0.53
N ASN A 72 1.94 3.41 0.10
CA ASN A 72 1.92 3.78 -1.31
C ASN A 72 3.24 3.44 -2.02
N ALA A 73 3.25 3.64 -3.34
CA ALA A 73 4.49 3.59 -4.12
C ALA A 73 5.49 4.64 -3.62
N VAL A 74 6.77 4.31 -3.70
CA VAL A 74 7.88 5.16 -3.22
C VAL A 74 7.82 6.58 -3.77
N THR A 75 7.45 6.75 -5.03
CA THR A 75 7.33 8.08 -5.65
C THR A 75 6.29 8.95 -4.95
N LEU A 76 5.14 8.39 -4.59
CA LEU A 76 4.09 9.12 -3.89
C LEU A 76 4.49 9.41 -2.43
N LEU A 77 5.14 8.47 -1.76
CA LEU A 77 5.65 8.66 -0.41
C LEU A 77 6.68 9.81 -0.36
N ARG A 78 7.62 9.84 -1.31
CA ARG A 78 8.61 10.93 -1.42
C ARG A 78 7.95 12.30 -1.57
N ARG A 79 6.91 12.41 -2.39
CA ARG A 79 6.14 13.67 -2.55
C ARG A 79 5.47 14.11 -1.25
N ARG A 80 5.23 13.18 -0.32
CA ARG A 80 4.66 13.43 1.01
C ARG A 80 5.71 13.58 2.10
N GLY A 81 6.98 13.71 1.73
CA GLY A 81 8.10 13.92 2.66
C GLY A 81 8.69 12.66 3.27
N TRP A 82 8.30 11.46 2.81
CA TRP A 82 8.89 10.21 3.28
C TRP A 82 10.24 9.93 2.61
N THR A 83 11.15 9.37 3.37
CA THR A 83 12.44 8.84 2.92
C THR A 83 12.62 7.40 3.43
N LYS A 84 13.64 6.71 2.96
CA LYS A 84 14.01 5.38 3.48
C LYS A 84 14.34 5.40 5.00
N ASP A 85 14.71 6.56 5.52
CA ASP A 85 15.10 6.77 6.92
C ASP A 85 13.97 7.41 7.77
N SER A 86 12.74 7.47 7.23
CA SER A 86 11.59 8.05 7.93
C SER A 86 11.16 7.27 9.17
N LEU A 87 11.47 5.98 9.23
CA LEU A 87 11.22 5.13 10.38
C LEU A 87 12.52 4.50 10.89
N THR A 88 12.65 4.43 12.21
CA THR A 88 13.78 3.79 12.88
C THR A 88 13.34 2.45 13.48
N ILE A 89 14.16 1.41 13.31
CA ILE A 89 13.91 0.11 13.95
C ILE A 89 13.84 0.29 15.47
N GLY A 90 12.81 -0.27 16.08
CA GLY A 90 12.56 -0.19 17.53
C GLY A 90 11.71 1.01 17.96
N GLU A 91 11.48 2.02 17.09
CA GLU A 91 10.59 3.11 17.48
C GLU A 91 9.13 2.65 17.60
N THR A 92 8.39 3.26 18.51
CA THR A 92 6.95 3.03 18.67
C THR A 92 6.18 3.93 17.72
N ILE A 93 5.31 3.32 16.93
CA ILE A 93 4.40 4.01 16.01
C ILE A 93 2.97 3.55 16.22
N THR A 94 2.02 4.41 15.85
CA THR A 94 0.61 4.06 15.67
C THR A 94 0.28 4.19 14.19
N VAL A 95 -0.15 3.11 13.58
CA VAL A 95 -0.59 3.06 12.19
C VAL A 95 -2.11 3.05 12.14
N GLU A 96 -2.69 4.02 11.45
CA GLU A 96 -4.10 4.04 11.09
C GLU A 96 -4.26 3.54 9.67
N GLY A 97 -5.26 2.69 9.43
CA GLY A 97 -5.51 2.20 8.08
C GLY A 97 -6.70 1.27 7.96
N TRP A 98 -6.92 0.80 6.74
CA TRP A 98 -7.98 -0.15 6.43
C TRP A 98 -7.54 -1.58 6.73
N ARG A 99 -8.40 -2.30 7.42
CA ARG A 99 -8.14 -3.68 7.81
C ARG A 99 -8.17 -4.63 6.61
N SER A 100 -7.31 -5.66 6.63
CA SER A 100 -7.40 -6.78 5.70
C SER A 100 -8.71 -7.56 5.88
N ARG A 101 -9.36 -7.93 4.76
CA ARG A 101 -10.63 -8.68 4.77
C ARG A 101 -10.49 -10.10 5.29
N ASP A 102 -9.33 -10.71 5.17
CA ASP A 102 -9.06 -12.07 5.64
C ASP A 102 -8.81 -12.16 7.14
N GLY A 103 -8.83 -11.02 7.85
CA GLY A 103 -8.60 -10.94 9.28
C GLY A 103 -7.15 -11.10 9.71
N SER A 104 -6.20 -11.20 8.76
CA SER A 104 -4.77 -11.26 9.06
C SER A 104 -4.26 -9.95 9.69
N HIS A 105 -3.06 -10.01 10.30
CA HIS A 105 -2.35 -8.85 10.83
C HIS A 105 -1.72 -8.02 9.70
N TYR A 106 -2.56 -7.62 8.76
CA TYR A 106 -2.21 -6.83 7.59
C TYR A 106 -3.20 -5.69 7.40
N MET A 107 -2.69 -4.53 6.99
CA MET A 107 -3.52 -3.34 6.78
C MET A 107 -2.98 -2.48 5.64
N ARG A 108 -3.85 -1.67 5.05
CA ARG A 108 -3.46 -0.60 4.13
C ARG A 108 -3.33 0.69 4.91
N MET A 109 -2.14 1.25 4.97
CA MET A 109 -1.83 2.46 5.72
C MET A 109 -2.56 3.69 5.18
N ARG A 110 -3.14 4.48 6.08
CA ARG A 110 -3.60 5.86 5.84
C ARG A 110 -2.64 6.87 6.44
N THR A 111 -2.35 6.73 7.74
CA THR A 111 -1.43 7.61 8.46
C THR A 111 -0.53 6.81 9.39
N VAL A 112 0.62 7.39 9.70
CA VAL A 112 1.51 6.91 10.76
C VAL A 112 1.80 8.05 11.72
N LYS A 113 1.67 7.78 13.00
CA LYS A 113 1.94 8.72 14.08
C LYS A 113 3.05 8.15 14.97
N ARG A 114 4.02 8.99 15.34
CA ARG A 114 5.03 8.64 16.34
C ARG A 114 4.48 8.73 17.77
N ALA A 115 5.21 8.20 18.74
CA ALA A 115 4.83 8.26 20.14
C ALA A 115 4.64 9.67 20.68
N ASP A 116 5.35 10.66 20.14
CA ASP A 116 5.22 12.08 20.48
C ASP A 116 4.02 12.79 19.83
N GLY A 117 3.22 12.06 19.02
CA GLY A 117 2.09 12.60 18.30
C GLY A 117 2.41 13.14 16.89
N THR A 118 3.68 13.21 16.51
CA THR A 118 4.07 13.66 15.17
C THR A 118 3.54 12.74 14.10
N VAL A 119 2.77 13.29 13.15
CA VAL A 119 2.28 12.54 11.99
C VAL A 119 3.35 12.55 10.90
N LEU A 120 3.67 11.37 10.38
CA LEU A 120 4.63 11.21 9.28
C LEU A 120 3.99 11.52 7.93
N GLY A 121 4.63 12.43 7.21
CA GLY A 121 4.18 12.84 5.89
C GLY A 121 2.83 13.59 5.93
N THR A 122 2.30 13.90 4.75
CA THR A 122 0.96 14.47 4.64
C THR A 122 -0.06 13.35 4.79
N PRO A 123 -1.09 13.49 5.64
CA PRO A 123 -2.15 12.51 5.75
C PRO A 123 -2.76 12.19 4.39
N VAL A 124 -3.05 10.92 4.15
CA VAL A 124 -3.82 10.52 2.96
C VAL A 124 -5.23 11.04 3.18
N SER A 125 -5.61 12.12 2.47
CA SER A 125 -7.02 12.51 2.41
C SER A 125 -7.85 11.32 1.94
N ASN A 126 -9.15 11.27 2.27
CA ASN A 126 -10.08 10.20 1.92
C ASN A 126 -10.23 9.92 0.40
N GLN A 127 -9.36 10.47 -0.42
CA GLN A 127 -9.28 10.09 -1.82
C GLN A 127 -8.85 8.63 -1.89
N ARG A 128 -9.77 7.78 -2.31
CA ARG A 128 -9.44 6.47 -2.83
C ARG A 128 -8.25 6.67 -3.75
N VAL A 129 -7.16 6.01 -3.44
CA VAL A 129 -6.00 6.02 -4.33
C VAL A 129 -6.42 5.10 -5.47
N ASP A 130 -6.90 5.73 -6.51
CA ASP A 130 -7.17 5.09 -7.79
C ASP A 130 -5.88 4.57 -8.40
#